data_f8633b17653928262820db5d2eca1208
#
_entry.id   f8633b17653928262820db5d2eca1208
#
_cell.length_a   1.000
_cell.length_b   1.000
_cell.length_c   1.000
_cell.angle_alpha   90.00
_cell.angle_beta   90.00
_cell.angle_gamma   90.00
#
_symmetry.space_group_name_H-M   'P 1'
#
loop_
_entity.id
_entity.type
_entity.pdbx_description
1 polymer ?
#
loop_
_entity_poly.entity_id
_entity_poly.type
_entity_poly.pdbx_seq_one_letter_code
_entity_poly.pdbx_strand_id
1 'polypeptide(L)'
;VALNNIMDNFPKKVILMGYMASGKTSVGRELAILLNNSFIDLDEYIAEKENRSVSQLFEEKGEPYFRKKELNYLNEILNDETPIVLSLGGGTPTFKGAIEMINEKAVSIYLKASVQTLFDRLVPEKIERPLLSKIPDTVLQEYIAVHLFERSSYYLKANFIVNVDFKTTIEIARELKELLK
;
A
#
# COMPACT_ATOMS: atom_id res chain seq x y z
N VAL A 1 11.57 -36.19 -21.36
CA VAL A 1 11.92 -35.67 -20.03
C VAL A 1 11.00 -34.52 -19.77
N ALA A 2 9.90 -34.80 -19.05
CA ALA A 2 8.93 -33.77 -18.66
C ALA A 2 9.61 -32.85 -17.60
N LEU A 3 9.91 -31.63 -17.96
CA LEU A 3 10.14 -30.57 -17.00
C LEU A 3 8.78 -30.32 -16.31
N ASN A 4 8.60 -30.91 -15.13
CA ASN A 4 7.54 -30.52 -14.23
C ASN A 4 7.76 -29.05 -13.90
N ASN A 5 7.01 -28.16 -14.54
CA ASN A 5 6.77 -26.82 -14.07
C ASN A 5 6.12 -26.97 -12.69
N ILE A 6 6.90 -26.89 -11.63
CA ILE A 6 6.42 -26.51 -10.31
C ILE A 6 5.94 -25.08 -10.51
N MET A 7 4.66 -24.90 -10.87
CA MET A 7 4.01 -23.60 -10.77
C MET A 7 3.99 -23.30 -9.28
N ASP A 8 4.86 -22.40 -8.86
CA ASP A 8 4.76 -21.81 -7.52
C ASP A 8 3.33 -21.31 -7.37
N ASN A 9 2.58 -21.88 -6.45
CA ASN A 9 1.15 -21.59 -6.29
C ASN A 9 0.97 -20.33 -5.44
N PHE A 10 1.41 -19.21 -6.00
CA PHE A 10 1.28 -17.92 -5.32
C PHE A 10 -0.17 -17.47 -5.26
N PRO A 11 -0.55 -16.69 -4.22
CA PRO A 11 -1.87 -16.09 -4.16
C PRO A 11 -2.10 -15.16 -5.35
N LYS A 12 -3.29 -15.25 -5.97
CA LYS A 12 -3.65 -14.41 -7.11
C LYS A 12 -3.60 -12.92 -6.77
N LYS A 13 -3.95 -12.55 -5.55
CA LYS A 13 -3.98 -11.16 -5.09
C LYS A 13 -3.13 -10.96 -3.86
N VAL A 14 -2.18 -10.03 -3.96
CA VAL A 14 -1.33 -9.59 -2.86
C VAL A 14 -1.55 -8.11 -2.64
N ILE A 15 -1.91 -7.73 -1.42
CA ILE A 15 -2.24 -6.35 -1.07
C ILE A 15 -1.18 -5.81 -0.11
N LEU A 16 -0.51 -4.75 -0.53
CA LEU A 16 0.48 -4.05 0.30
C LEU A 16 -0.16 -2.87 1.02
N MET A 17 -0.07 -2.86 2.34
CA MET A 17 -0.53 -1.77 3.17
C MET A 17 0.58 -1.25 4.09
N GLY A 18 0.41 -0.04 4.58
CA GLY A 18 1.36 0.62 5.46
C GLY A 18 1.31 2.13 5.30
N TYR A 19 2.06 2.83 6.12
CA TYR A 19 2.11 4.29 6.11
C TYR A 19 2.69 4.84 4.80
N MET A 20 2.47 6.14 4.53
CA MET A 20 3.15 6.81 3.40
C MET A 20 4.68 6.67 3.56
N ALA A 21 5.41 6.57 2.48
CA ALA A 21 6.85 6.30 2.41
C ALA A 21 7.32 4.96 3.03
N SER A 22 6.42 4.02 3.36
CA SER A 22 6.82 2.67 3.78
C SER A 22 7.39 1.81 2.63
N GLY A 23 7.28 2.28 1.38
CA GLY A 23 7.84 1.63 0.20
C GLY A 23 6.85 0.76 -0.58
N LYS A 24 5.54 0.83 -0.31
CA LYS A 24 4.51 0.00 -0.96
C LYS A 24 4.60 -0.02 -2.48
N THR A 25 4.66 1.14 -3.11
CA THR A 25 4.70 1.26 -4.57
C THR A 25 5.97 0.64 -5.16
N SER A 26 7.14 0.97 -4.60
CA SER A 26 8.42 0.44 -5.09
C SER A 26 8.54 -1.06 -4.86
N VAL A 27 8.24 -1.53 -3.65
CA VAL A 27 8.24 -2.97 -3.31
C VAL A 27 7.19 -3.72 -4.13
N GLY A 28 6.01 -3.13 -4.31
CA GLY A 28 4.92 -3.73 -5.07
C GLY A 28 5.29 -3.95 -6.54
N ARG A 29 5.94 -3.01 -7.19
CA ARG A 29 6.43 -3.16 -8.58
C ARG A 29 7.45 -4.29 -8.69
N GLU A 30 8.43 -4.35 -7.79
CA GLU A 30 9.43 -5.43 -7.77
C GLU A 30 8.79 -6.80 -7.48
N LEU A 31 7.89 -6.86 -6.50
CA LEU A 31 7.19 -8.10 -6.17
C LEU A 31 6.32 -8.60 -7.32
N ALA A 32 5.62 -7.70 -8.01
CA ALA A 32 4.81 -8.06 -9.18
C ALA A 32 5.65 -8.70 -10.29
N ILE A 33 6.84 -8.16 -10.56
CA ILE A 33 7.81 -8.78 -11.50
C ILE A 33 8.19 -10.19 -11.03
N LEU A 34 8.54 -10.34 -9.75
CA LEU A 34 8.96 -11.63 -9.19
C LEU A 34 7.87 -12.69 -9.19
N LEU A 35 6.58 -12.29 -9.10
CA LEU A 35 5.41 -13.17 -9.13
C LEU A 35 4.82 -13.34 -10.53
N ASN A 36 5.31 -12.61 -11.52
CA ASN A 36 4.71 -12.50 -12.86
C ASN A 36 3.24 -12.04 -12.82
N ASN A 37 2.93 -11.11 -11.93
CA ASN A 37 1.61 -10.49 -11.74
C ASN A 37 1.62 -9.05 -12.28
N SER A 38 0.44 -8.49 -12.52
CA SER A 38 0.29 -7.05 -12.76
C SER A 38 0.47 -6.26 -11.45
N PHE A 39 0.97 -5.02 -11.56
CA PHE A 39 1.04 -4.08 -10.45
C PHE A 39 -0.03 -3.00 -10.60
N ILE A 40 -0.72 -2.68 -9.50
CA ILE A 40 -1.68 -1.57 -9.41
C ILE A 40 -1.35 -0.73 -8.18
N ASP A 41 -1.28 0.59 -8.33
CA ASP A 41 -1.34 1.53 -7.22
C ASP A 41 -2.78 2.09 -7.16
N LEU A 42 -3.45 1.97 -6.02
CA LEU A 42 -4.86 2.34 -5.91
C LEU A 42 -5.10 3.84 -6.14
N ASP A 43 -4.19 4.69 -5.68
CA ASP A 43 -4.30 6.14 -5.87
C ASP A 43 -4.14 6.51 -7.36
N GLU A 44 -3.17 5.87 -8.06
CA GLU A 44 -2.98 6.03 -9.51
C GLU A 44 -4.22 5.51 -10.27
N TYR A 45 -4.76 4.35 -9.90
CA TYR A 45 -5.94 3.77 -10.51
C TYR A 45 -7.18 4.67 -10.38
N ILE A 46 -7.41 5.23 -9.19
CA ILE A 46 -8.51 6.17 -8.96
C ILE A 46 -8.34 7.43 -9.83
N ALA A 47 -7.14 7.99 -9.86
CA ALA A 47 -6.84 9.18 -10.64
C ALA A 47 -7.10 8.97 -12.15
N GLU A 48 -6.73 7.82 -12.67
CA GLU A 48 -6.97 7.42 -14.06
C GLU A 48 -8.47 7.26 -14.34
N LYS A 49 -9.21 6.52 -13.51
CA LYS A 49 -10.65 6.28 -13.67
C LYS A 49 -11.49 7.56 -13.57
N GLU A 50 -11.11 8.48 -12.70
CA GLU A 50 -11.83 9.75 -12.50
C GLU A 50 -11.31 10.87 -13.43
N ASN A 51 -10.26 10.65 -14.23
CA ASN A 51 -9.58 11.66 -15.07
C ASN A 51 -9.19 12.92 -14.27
N ARG A 52 -8.75 12.75 -13.04
CA ARG A 52 -8.35 13.81 -12.11
C ARG A 52 -7.28 13.30 -11.17
N SER A 53 -6.35 14.17 -10.80
CA SER A 53 -5.42 13.83 -9.74
C SER A 53 -6.14 13.65 -8.39
N VAL A 54 -5.54 12.90 -7.49
CA VAL A 54 -6.05 12.72 -6.13
C VAL A 54 -6.27 14.08 -5.44
N SER A 55 -5.33 15.03 -5.60
CA SER A 55 -5.45 16.40 -5.05
C SER A 55 -6.67 17.13 -5.61
N GLN A 56 -6.90 17.05 -6.93
CA GLN A 56 -8.09 17.67 -7.55
C GLN A 56 -9.39 17.05 -7.05
N LEU A 57 -9.42 15.71 -6.84
CA LEU A 57 -10.60 15.05 -6.28
C LEU A 57 -10.90 15.54 -4.86
N PHE A 58 -9.87 15.72 -4.03
CA PHE A 58 -10.03 16.28 -2.69
C PHE A 58 -10.52 17.74 -2.72
N GLU A 59 -9.96 18.57 -3.59
CA GLU A 59 -10.32 19.99 -3.71
C GLU A 59 -11.73 20.19 -4.29
N GLU A 60 -12.08 19.46 -5.36
CA GLU A 60 -13.35 19.65 -6.08
C GLU A 60 -14.54 18.91 -5.45
N LYS A 61 -14.29 17.72 -4.89
CA LYS A 61 -15.35 16.81 -4.41
C LYS A 61 -15.30 16.53 -2.91
N GLY A 62 -14.17 16.82 -2.28
CA GLY A 62 -13.95 16.60 -0.86
C GLY A 62 -13.55 15.16 -0.50
N GLU A 63 -13.05 15.00 0.72
CA GLU A 63 -12.59 13.73 1.25
C GLU A 63 -13.66 12.62 1.24
N PRO A 64 -14.93 12.86 1.64
CA PRO A 64 -15.95 11.81 1.66
C PRO A 64 -16.20 11.17 0.28
N TYR A 65 -16.13 11.98 -0.79
CA TYR A 65 -16.28 11.48 -2.16
C TYR A 65 -15.09 10.58 -2.53
N PHE A 66 -13.86 11.06 -2.29
CA PHE A 66 -12.66 10.28 -2.56
C PHE A 66 -12.69 8.93 -1.84
N ARG A 67 -13.04 8.92 -0.55
CA ARG A 67 -13.11 7.71 0.26
C ARG A 67 -14.14 6.70 -0.23
N LYS A 68 -15.28 7.19 -0.69
CA LYS A 68 -16.29 6.33 -1.32
C LYS A 68 -15.76 5.69 -2.61
N LYS A 69 -15.05 6.47 -3.44
CA LYS A 69 -14.43 5.97 -4.67
C LYS A 69 -13.32 4.97 -4.39
N GLU A 70 -12.48 5.26 -3.41
CA GLU A 70 -11.40 4.38 -2.96
C GLU A 70 -11.93 2.98 -2.59
N LEU A 71 -13.00 2.90 -1.78
CA LEU A 71 -13.65 1.63 -1.44
C LEU A 71 -14.31 0.94 -2.63
N ASN A 72 -14.98 1.69 -3.51
CA ASN A 72 -15.62 1.13 -4.68
C ASN A 72 -14.61 0.50 -5.64
N TYR A 73 -13.52 1.22 -5.96
CA TYR A 73 -12.48 0.70 -6.84
C TYR A 73 -11.67 -0.42 -6.20
N LEU A 74 -11.42 -0.36 -4.89
CA LEU A 74 -10.83 -1.49 -4.18
C LEU A 74 -11.70 -2.75 -4.33
N ASN A 75 -13.02 -2.63 -4.13
CA ASN A 75 -13.94 -3.77 -4.30
C ASN A 75 -13.99 -4.27 -5.74
N GLU A 76 -13.96 -3.38 -6.73
CA GLU A 76 -13.87 -3.74 -8.17
C GLU A 76 -12.62 -4.57 -8.42
N ILE A 77 -11.44 -4.09 -8.00
CA ILE A 77 -10.15 -4.77 -8.17
C ILE A 77 -10.13 -6.13 -7.45
N LEU A 78 -10.69 -6.20 -6.24
CA LEU A 78 -10.73 -7.44 -5.46
C LEU A 78 -11.66 -8.50 -6.08
N ASN A 79 -12.66 -8.12 -6.87
CA ASN A 79 -13.57 -9.04 -7.57
C ASN A 79 -13.08 -9.44 -8.97
N ASP A 80 -12.12 -8.75 -9.54
CA ASP A 80 -11.49 -9.15 -10.81
C ASP A 80 -10.65 -10.42 -10.60
N GLU A 81 -10.57 -11.30 -11.59
CA GLU A 81 -9.83 -12.56 -11.50
C GLU A 81 -8.34 -12.46 -11.87
N THR A 82 -7.91 -11.28 -12.29
CA THR A 82 -6.52 -11.03 -12.71
C THR A 82 -5.56 -11.11 -11.52
N PRO A 83 -4.45 -11.86 -11.65
CA PRO A 83 -3.40 -11.89 -10.65
C PRO A 83 -2.72 -10.53 -10.53
N ILE A 84 -2.72 -9.96 -9.32
CA ILE A 84 -2.20 -8.60 -9.07
C ILE A 84 -1.40 -8.49 -7.77
N VAL A 85 -0.51 -7.51 -7.74
CA VAL A 85 0.02 -6.89 -6.53
C VAL A 85 -0.56 -5.47 -6.46
N LEU A 86 -1.31 -5.17 -5.40
CA LEU A 86 -1.98 -3.87 -5.19
C LEU A 86 -1.32 -3.11 -4.04
N SER A 87 -0.91 -1.87 -4.30
CA SER A 87 -0.51 -0.90 -3.28
C SER A 87 -1.71 -0.06 -2.85
N LEU A 88 -2.02 -0.03 -1.56
CA LEU A 88 -3.10 0.78 -1.01
C LEU A 88 -2.65 2.19 -0.61
N GLY A 89 -3.56 3.14 -0.66
CA GLY A 89 -3.43 4.40 0.07
C GLY A 89 -3.25 4.14 1.59
N GLY A 90 -2.45 4.97 2.27
CA GLY A 90 -2.16 4.75 3.70
C GLY A 90 -3.39 4.83 4.61
N GLY A 91 -4.47 5.47 4.16
CA GLY A 91 -5.75 5.56 4.89
C GLY A 91 -6.74 4.44 4.56
N THR A 92 -6.59 3.74 3.44
CA THR A 92 -7.57 2.75 2.96
C THR A 92 -7.92 1.68 4.00
N PRO A 93 -6.97 1.06 4.73
CA PRO A 93 -7.29 0.03 5.70
C PRO A 93 -8.07 0.53 6.92
N THR A 94 -8.12 1.85 7.16
CA THR A 94 -8.81 2.42 8.32
C THR A 94 -10.33 2.51 8.14
N PHE A 95 -10.84 2.29 6.93
CA PHE A 95 -12.28 2.30 6.70
C PHE A 95 -12.94 1.06 7.27
N LYS A 96 -14.13 1.28 7.82
CA LYS A 96 -14.94 0.21 8.38
C LYS A 96 -15.18 -0.89 7.32
N GLY A 97 -14.76 -2.10 7.62
CA GLY A 97 -14.94 -3.26 6.75
C GLY A 97 -13.88 -3.43 5.65
N ALA A 98 -12.97 -2.46 5.45
CA ALA A 98 -11.97 -2.55 4.38
C ALA A 98 -10.99 -3.71 4.60
N ILE A 99 -10.45 -3.84 5.80
CA ILE A 99 -9.46 -4.89 6.09
C ILE A 99 -10.09 -6.28 6.08
N GLU A 100 -11.33 -6.40 6.52
CA GLU A 100 -12.09 -7.64 6.46
C GLU A 100 -12.33 -8.06 5.01
N MET A 101 -12.78 -7.14 4.16
CA MET A 101 -12.98 -7.36 2.72
C MET A 101 -11.67 -7.75 2.01
N ILE A 102 -10.56 -7.11 2.36
CA ILE A 102 -9.24 -7.42 1.81
C ILE A 102 -8.84 -8.84 2.20
N ASN A 103 -8.89 -9.17 3.50
CA ASN A 103 -8.44 -10.47 4.00
C ASN A 103 -9.32 -11.65 3.56
N GLU A 104 -10.57 -11.39 3.17
CA GLU A 104 -11.46 -12.41 2.59
C GLU A 104 -11.04 -12.80 1.18
N LYS A 105 -10.50 -11.85 0.39
CA LYS A 105 -10.29 -12.02 -1.06
C LYS A 105 -8.82 -12.04 -1.50
N ALA A 106 -7.91 -11.67 -0.61
CA ALA A 106 -6.51 -11.45 -0.93
C ALA A 106 -5.60 -11.76 0.25
N VAL A 107 -4.32 -11.92 -0.02
CA VAL A 107 -3.29 -11.95 1.02
C VAL A 107 -2.80 -10.53 1.27
N SER A 108 -2.98 -10.05 2.48
CA SER A 108 -2.56 -8.71 2.90
C SER A 108 -1.23 -8.71 3.63
N ILE A 109 -0.38 -7.75 3.32
CA ILE A 109 0.95 -7.60 3.90
C ILE A 109 1.13 -6.16 4.40
N TYR A 110 1.41 -6.02 5.67
CA TYR A 110 1.80 -4.75 6.27
C TYR A 110 3.31 -4.52 6.15
N LEU A 111 3.72 -3.53 5.37
CA LEU A 111 5.09 -3.04 5.32
C LEU A 111 5.32 -2.09 6.50
N LYS A 112 5.83 -2.64 7.60
CA LYS A 112 6.06 -1.94 8.85
C LYS A 112 7.40 -1.23 8.82
N ALA A 113 7.37 0.11 8.87
CA ALA A 113 8.54 0.96 9.01
C ALA A 113 8.51 1.67 10.38
N SER A 114 9.68 1.91 10.96
CA SER A 114 9.81 2.75 12.16
C SER A 114 9.50 4.21 11.85
N VAL A 115 9.13 4.97 12.88
CA VAL A 115 8.92 6.43 12.75
C VAL A 115 10.16 7.12 12.19
N GLN A 116 11.36 6.69 12.60
CA GLN A 116 12.61 7.25 12.09
C GLN A 116 12.78 6.98 10.60
N THR A 117 12.59 5.75 10.16
CA THR A 117 12.67 5.40 8.72
C THR A 117 11.67 6.18 7.88
N LEU A 118 10.43 6.35 8.37
CA LEU A 118 9.42 7.16 7.69
C LEU A 118 9.79 8.63 7.63
N PHE A 119 10.30 9.18 8.74
CA PHE A 119 10.76 10.56 8.80
C PHE A 119 11.89 10.82 7.79
N ASP A 120 12.94 9.99 7.80
CA ASP A 120 14.09 10.13 6.91
C ASP A 120 13.69 10.07 5.41
N ARG A 121 12.69 9.26 5.07
CA ARG A 121 12.16 9.15 3.71
C ARG A 121 11.21 10.29 3.33
N LEU A 122 10.46 10.84 4.30
CA LEU A 122 9.45 11.87 4.03
C LEU A 122 10.04 13.28 3.98
N VAL A 123 11.10 13.59 4.71
CA VAL A 123 11.73 14.91 4.70
C VAL A 123 12.09 15.38 3.28
N PRO A 124 12.81 14.59 2.45
CA PRO A 124 13.13 15.00 1.09
C PRO A 124 11.90 15.16 0.17
N GLU A 125 10.83 14.36 0.40
CA GLU A 125 9.63 14.33 -0.44
C GLU A 125 8.52 15.27 0.04
N LYS A 126 8.74 15.98 1.14
CA LYS A 126 7.72 16.77 1.83
C LYS A 126 7.05 17.82 0.93
N ILE A 127 7.83 18.47 0.06
CA ILE A 127 7.35 19.54 -0.82
C ILE A 127 6.32 18.99 -1.81
N GLU A 128 6.47 17.75 -2.25
CA GLU A 128 5.58 17.10 -3.22
C GLU A 128 4.30 16.54 -2.58
N ARG A 129 4.21 16.60 -1.24
CA ARG A 129 3.08 16.04 -0.48
C ARG A 129 2.25 17.14 0.18
N PRO A 130 1.08 17.49 -0.37
CA PRO A 130 0.24 18.61 0.12
C PRO A 130 -0.08 18.54 1.62
N LEU A 131 -0.29 17.33 2.15
CA LEU A 131 -0.60 17.12 3.58
C LEU A 131 0.60 17.40 4.50
N LEU A 132 1.82 17.23 4.01
CA LEU A 132 3.04 17.39 4.81
C LEU A 132 3.73 18.73 4.57
N SER A 133 3.49 19.38 3.44
CA SER A 133 4.17 20.62 3.03
C SER A 133 4.00 21.75 4.05
N LYS A 134 2.90 21.75 4.78
CA LYS A 134 2.57 22.78 5.80
C LYS A 134 3.06 22.42 7.21
N ILE A 135 3.59 21.22 7.43
CA ILE A 135 4.02 20.76 8.75
C ILE A 135 5.50 21.14 8.95
N PRO A 136 5.90 21.88 10.00
CA PRO A 136 7.30 22.16 10.28
C PRO A 136 8.11 20.87 10.51
N ASP A 137 9.38 20.84 10.06
CA ASP A 137 10.24 19.66 10.24
C ASP A 137 10.45 19.31 11.71
N THR A 138 10.43 20.33 12.58
CA THR A 138 10.59 20.18 14.04
C THR A 138 9.48 19.34 14.69
N VAL A 139 8.29 19.27 14.09
CA VAL A 139 7.14 18.49 14.61
C VAL A 139 6.74 17.35 13.68
N LEU A 140 7.41 17.20 12.54
CA LEU A 140 7.04 16.18 11.53
C LEU A 140 7.17 14.77 12.10
N GLN A 141 8.20 14.49 12.88
CA GLN A 141 8.42 13.17 13.47
C GLN A 141 7.30 12.79 14.46
N GLU A 142 6.87 13.76 15.30
CA GLU A 142 5.75 13.57 16.21
C GLU A 142 4.43 13.37 15.44
N TYR A 143 4.20 14.16 14.39
CA TYR A 143 3.05 14.01 13.50
C TYR A 143 2.99 12.60 12.89
N ILE A 144 4.13 12.08 12.40
CA ILE A 144 4.21 10.72 11.86
C ILE A 144 3.89 9.69 12.96
N ALA A 145 4.45 9.86 14.15
CA ALA A 145 4.24 8.94 15.27
C ALA A 145 2.77 8.84 15.67
N VAL A 146 2.08 9.98 15.80
CA VAL A 146 0.64 10.05 16.14
C VAL A 146 -0.19 9.39 15.06
N HIS A 147 -0.01 9.78 13.80
CA HIS A 147 -0.76 9.20 12.67
C HIS A 147 -0.50 7.70 12.46
N LEU A 148 0.74 7.25 12.68
CA LEU A 148 1.07 5.83 12.60
C LEU A 148 0.39 5.06 13.74
N PHE A 149 0.39 5.62 14.94
CA PHE A 149 -0.28 5.01 16.10
C PHE A 149 -1.78 4.82 15.84
N GLU A 150 -2.48 5.86 15.36
CA GLU A 150 -3.92 5.82 15.05
C GLU A 150 -4.27 4.74 14.00
N ARG A 151 -3.36 4.47 13.06
CA ARG A 151 -3.57 3.49 11.96
C ARG A 151 -3.04 2.10 12.25
N SER A 152 -2.14 1.97 13.21
CA SER A 152 -1.43 0.71 13.49
C SER A 152 -2.38 -0.45 13.81
N SER A 153 -3.47 -0.20 14.55
CA SER A 153 -4.46 -1.23 14.89
C SER A 153 -5.14 -1.86 13.65
N TYR A 154 -5.24 -1.10 12.56
CA TYR A 154 -5.75 -1.61 11.28
C TYR A 154 -4.67 -2.36 10.50
N TYR A 155 -3.46 -1.79 10.42
CA TYR A 155 -2.35 -2.44 9.72
C TYR A 155 -1.96 -3.79 10.36
N LEU A 156 -2.04 -3.90 11.69
CA LEU A 156 -1.74 -5.13 12.43
C LEU A 156 -2.72 -6.27 12.17
N LYS A 157 -3.85 -6.01 11.50
CA LYS A 157 -4.80 -7.04 11.05
C LYS A 157 -4.40 -7.69 9.72
N ALA A 158 -3.30 -7.27 9.10
CA ALA A 158 -2.77 -7.91 7.90
C ALA A 158 -2.40 -9.36 8.14
N ASN A 159 -2.50 -10.21 7.11
CA ASN A 159 -2.10 -11.62 7.20
C ASN A 159 -0.61 -11.76 7.53
N PHE A 160 0.23 -10.86 7.00
CA PHE A 160 1.66 -10.84 7.27
C PHE A 160 2.13 -9.43 7.62
N ILE A 161 3.13 -9.35 8.50
CA ILE A 161 3.77 -8.11 8.91
C ILE A 161 5.26 -8.24 8.64
N VAL A 162 5.80 -7.37 7.80
CA VAL A 162 7.21 -7.39 7.41
C VAL A 162 7.86 -6.06 7.77
N ASN A 163 8.92 -6.12 8.56
CA ASN A 163 9.74 -4.94 8.88
C ASN A 163 10.57 -4.56 7.66
N VAL A 164 10.52 -3.28 7.28
CA VAL A 164 11.21 -2.74 6.11
C VAL A 164 12.41 -1.85 6.46
N ASP A 165 12.70 -1.69 7.76
CA ASP A 165 13.83 -0.89 8.21
C ASP A 165 15.14 -1.55 7.77
N PHE A 166 16.08 -0.73 7.30
CA PHE A 166 17.42 -1.13 6.86
C PHE A 166 17.47 -2.15 5.71
N LYS A 167 16.36 -2.33 4.98
CA LYS A 167 16.27 -3.21 3.82
C LYS A 167 16.08 -2.40 2.53
N THR A 168 16.68 -2.88 1.45
CA THR A 168 16.42 -2.38 0.10
C THR A 168 15.09 -2.89 -0.42
N THR A 169 14.54 -2.23 -1.43
CA THR A 169 13.31 -2.62 -2.11
C THR A 169 13.36 -4.07 -2.61
N ILE A 170 14.50 -4.47 -3.20
CA ILE A 170 14.70 -5.82 -3.76
C ILE A 170 14.76 -6.88 -2.64
N GLU A 171 15.44 -6.59 -1.54
CA GLU A 171 15.48 -7.51 -0.39
C GLU A 171 14.08 -7.75 0.18
N ILE A 172 13.30 -6.67 0.35
CA ILE A 172 11.92 -6.79 0.81
C ILE A 172 11.08 -7.61 -0.17
N ALA A 173 11.14 -7.30 -1.47
CA ALA A 173 10.36 -8.02 -2.47
C ALA A 173 10.70 -9.52 -2.53
N ARG A 174 11.98 -9.89 -2.37
CA ARG A 174 12.40 -11.29 -2.28
C ARG A 174 11.90 -11.98 -1.00
N GLU A 175 11.99 -11.30 0.14
CA GLU A 175 11.44 -11.81 1.40
C GLU A 175 9.93 -12.05 1.29
N LEU A 176 9.18 -11.12 0.67
CA LEU A 176 7.74 -11.30 0.44
C LEU A 176 7.46 -12.48 -0.49
N LYS A 177 8.24 -12.66 -1.55
CA LYS A 177 8.09 -13.82 -2.45
C LYS A 177 8.26 -15.14 -1.70
N GLU A 178 9.27 -15.25 -0.84
CA GLU A 178 9.49 -16.46 -0.02
C GLU A 178 8.34 -16.68 0.97
N LEU A 179 7.82 -15.61 1.57
CA LEU A 179 6.72 -15.66 2.53
C LEU A 179 5.39 -16.12 1.89
N LEU A 180 5.22 -15.92 0.59
CA LEU A 180 4.00 -16.23 -0.17
C LEU A 180 3.98 -17.63 -0.77
N LYS A 181 5.05 -18.41 -0.66
CA LYS A 181 5.13 -19.81 -1.09
C LYS A 181 4.34 -20.73 -0.17
#